data_8f00e522507d29b89e783907df11390d
#
_entry.id   8f00e522507d29b89e783907df11390d
#
_cell.length_a   1.000
_cell.length_b   1.000
_cell.length_c   1.000
_cell.angle_alpha   90.00
_cell.angle_beta   90.00
_cell.angle_gamma   90.00
#
_symmetry.space_group_name_H-M   'P 1'
#
loop_
_entity.id
_entity.type
_entity.pdbx_description
1 polymer ?
#
loop_
_entity_poly.entity_id
_entity_poly.type
_entity_poly.pdbx_seq_one_letter_code
_entity_poly.pdbx_strand_id
1 'polypeptide(L)'
;MSLRYKNGFLITPSGVKYSLLKVDDIVFVSLDGKFDETKNKPSSEWRFHKDIYSSNNEANAIVHAHSTHATAVSAHNKDVPAFHYMVALAGGNDLKCAKYATFGTQELSDNIINALKNRKACLMSNHGQVAFGDNLEQAFELAQEVENICHQYINAIKIGEPKILSSSEMDVILEKVKNYKKG
;
A
#
# COMPACT_ATOMS: atom_id res chain seq x y z
N MET A 1 6.82 7.27 -3.03
CA MET A 1 5.56 7.93 -2.63
C MET A 1 5.01 8.77 -3.77
N SER A 2 3.68 8.92 -3.86
CA SER A 2 3.07 9.78 -4.90
C SER A 2 1.81 10.48 -4.38
N LEU A 3 1.41 11.53 -5.09
CA LEU A 3 0.24 12.35 -4.80
C LEU A 3 -0.51 12.63 -6.10
N ARG A 4 -1.82 12.43 -6.14
CA ARG A 4 -2.67 12.76 -7.29
C ARG A 4 -2.58 14.25 -7.60
N TYR A 5 -2.37 14.60 -8.86
CA TYR A 5 -2.24 15.98 -9.31
C TYR A 5 -2.73 16.15 -10.73
N LYS A 6 -3.70 17.04 -10.96
CA LYS A 6 -4.31 17.28 -12.28
C LYS A 6 -4.75 15.97 -12.95
N ASN A 7 -4.34 15.76 -14.20
CA ASN A 7 -4.61 14.56 -15.00
C ASN A 7 -3.55 13.44 -14.81
N GLY A 8 -2.87 13.42 -13.65
CA GLY A 8 -1.80 12.49 -13.36
C GLY A 8 -1.46 12.45 -11.87
N PHE A 9 -0.19 12.31 -11.56
CA PHE A 9 0.32 12.30 -10.20
C PHE A 9 1.78 12.77 -10.15
N LEU A 10 2.17 13.30 -9.01
CA LEU A 10 3.54 13.60 -8.65
C LEU A 10 4.12 12.38 -7.94
N ILE A 11 5.33 11.97 -8.29
CA ILE A 11 6.01 10.80 -7.70
C ILE A 11 7.47 11.09 -7.42
N THR A 12 8.00 10.49 -6.35
CA THR A 12 9.41 10.54 -6.02
C THR A 12 10.25 9.90 -7.14
N PRO A 13 11.44 10.46 -7.45
CA PRO A 13 12.30 9.94 -8.51
C PRO A 13 12.95 8.60 -8.13
N SER A 14 13.43 7.89 -9.12
CA SER A 14 14.24 6.68 -8.95
C SER A 14 15.65 7.03 -8.49
N GLY A 15 16.21 6.26 -7.54
CA GLY A 15 17.62 6.30 -7.17
C GLY A 15 18.08 7.50 -6.33
N VAL A 16 17.18 8.40 -5.92
CA VAL A 16 17.48 9.53 -5.03
C VAL A 16 17.17 9.19 -3.59
N LYS A 17 18.14 9.37 -2.67
CA LYS A 17 17.91 9.18 -1.23
C LYS A 17 16.91 10.23 -0.73
N TYR A 18 15.93 9.82 0.10
CA TYR A 18 14.91 10.72 0.64
C TYR A 18 15.50 11.93 1.39
N SER A 19 16.61 11.75 2.12
CA SER A 19 17.32 12.85 2.82
C SER A 19 17.94 13.90 1.90
N LEU A 20 18.09 13.60 0.62
CA LEU A 20 18.69 14.51 -0.39
C LEU A 20 17.63 15.02 -1.38
N LEU A 21 16.38 14.57 -1.24
CA LEU A 21 15.30 14.90 -2.17
C LEU A 21 14.97 16.40 -2.10
N LYS A 22 14.87 17.03 -3.27
CA LYS A 22 14.43 18.41 -3.44
C LYS A 22 13.08 18.44 -4.13
N VAL A 23 12.37 19.56 -4.01
CA VAL A 23 11.06 19.75 -4.66
C VAL A 23 11.17 19.58 -6.19
N ASP A 24 12.24 20.09 -6.78
CA ASP A 24 12.48 20.00 -8.24
C ASP A 24 12.81 18.58 -8.73
N ASP A 25 13.11 17.65 -7.82
CA ASP A 25 13.35 16.25 -8.16
C ASP A 25 12.06 15.47 -8.40
N ILE A 26 10.91 15.98 -7.92
CA ILE A 26 9.62 15.32 -8.03
C ILE A 26 9.15 15.28 -9.48
N VAL A 27 8.76 14.09 -9.93
CA VAL A 27 8.39 13.84 -11.33
C VAL A 27 6.87 13.81 -11.46
N PHE A 28 6.35 14.54 -12.45
CA PHE A 28 4.96 14.40 -12.89
C PHE A 28 4.84 13.24 -13.88
N VAL A 29 3.86 12.34 -13.63
CA VAL A 29 3.49 11.27 -14.56
C VAL A 29 1.99 11.39 -14.83
N SER A 30 1.60 11.43 -16.09
CA SER A 30 0.20 11.45 -16.51
C SER A 30 -0.45 10.08 -16.40
N LEU A 31 -1.79 10.00 -16.34
CA LEU A 31 -2.49 8.71 -16.27
C LEU A 31 -2.36 7.85 -17.53
N ASP A 32 -1.90 8.42 -18.67
CA ASP A 32 -1.50 7.66 -19.86
C ASP A 32 -0.03 7.20 -19.83
N GLY A 33 0.67 7.44 -18.70
CA GLY A 33 2.02 6.95 -18.45
C GLY A 33 3.14 7.76 -19.07
N LYS A 34 2.89 9.00 -19.47
CA LYS A 34 3.91 9.90 -20.02
C LYS A 34 4.53 10.78 -18.94
N PHE A 35 5.81 11.03 -19.06
CA PHE A 35 6.59 11.95 -18.22
C PHE A 35 7.69 12.63 -19.05
N ASP A 36 8.26 13.71 -18.53
CA ASP A 36 9.34 14.44 -19.19
C ASP A 36 10.66 13.68 -19.04
N GLU A 37 11.10 13.04 -20.13
CA GLU A 37 12.33 12.24 -20.18
C GLU A 37 13.62 13.08 -20.07
N THR A 38 13.53 14.41 -20.20
CA THR A 38 14.68 15.33 -20.03
C THR A 38 15.02 15.61 -18.58
N LYS A 39 14.14 15.21 -17.64
CA LYS A 39 14.25 15.38 -16.19
C LYS A 39 14.56 14.07 -15.48
N ASN A 40 14.43 14.07 -14.16
CA ASN A 40 14.56 12.86 -13.36
C ASN A 40 13.57 11.78 -13.82
N LYS A 41 14.03 10.53 -13.84
CA LYS A 41 13.14 9.39 -14.07
C LYS A 41 12.24 9.18 -12.87
N PRO A 42 10.94 8.90 -13.06
CA PRO A 42 10.05 8.53 -11.97
C PRO A 42 10.55 7.26 -11.29
N SER A 43 10.08 6.97 -10.07
CA SER A 43 10.27 5.66 -9.44
C SER A 43 10.01 4.54 -10.45
N SER A 44 10.84 3.49 -10.44
CA SER A 44 10.63 2.29 -11.27
C SER A 44 9.26 1.65 -11.07
N GLU A 45 8.63 1.93 -9.93
CA GLU A 45 7.34 1.41 -9.49
C GLU A 45 6.13 2.27 -9.93
N TRP A 46 6.35 3.29 -10.78
CA TRP A 46 5.31 4.24 -11.20
C TRP A 46 4.07 3.58 -11.83
N ARG A 47 4.20 2.37 -12.41
CA ARG A 47 3.09 1.66 -13.09
C ARG A 47 1.95 1.34 -12.13
N PHE A 48 2.23 0.68 -11.01
CA PHE A 48 1.16 0.37 -10.06
C PHE A 48 0.61 1.63 -9.39
N HIS A 49 1.41 2.69 -9.18
CA HIS A 49 0.87 3.98 -8.73
C HIS A 49 -0.16 4.51 -9.73
N LYS A 50 0.18 4.54 -11.02
CA LYS A 50 -0.73 4.94 -12.09
C LYS A 50 -2.01 4.11 -12.10
N ASP A 51 -1.89 2.79 -12.01
CA ASP A 51 -3.02 1.88 -12.12
C ASP A 51 -3.91 1.94 -10.86
N ILE A 52 -3.35 2.15 -9.67
CA ILE A 52 -4.14 2.46 -8.46
C ILE A 52 -4.95 3.75 -8.67
N TYR A 53 -4.33 4.83 -9.14
CA TYR A 53 -5.05 6.08 -9.41
C TYR A 53 -6.12 5.94 -10.49
N SER A 54 -5.88 5.11 -11.50
CA SER A 54 -6.84 4.89 -12.59
C SER A 54 -8.03 4.04 -12.18
N SER A 55 -7.81 3.08 -11.27
CA SER A 55 -8.84 2.13 -10.82
C SER A 55 -9.58 2.56 -9.56
N ASN A 56 -9.06 3.53 -8.81
CA ASN A 56 -9.62 3.94 -7.53
C ASN A 56 -9.62 5.47 -7.36
N ASN A 57 -10.81 6.07 -7.39
CA ASN A 57 -10.99 7.51 -7.23
C ASN A 57 -10.76 8.01 -5.80
N GLU A 58 -10.79 7.14 -4.80
CA GLU A 58 -10.50 7.49 -3.40
C GLU A 58 -8.99 7.58 -3.13
N ALA A 59 -8.16 7.00 -4.01
CA ALA A 59 -6.72 7.10 -3.89
C ALA A 59 -6.24 8.49 -4.31
N ASN A 60 -5.90 9.35 -3.36
CA ASN A 60 -5.30 10.68 -3.62
C ASN A 60 -3.81 10.70 -3.29
N ALA A 61 -3.32 9.80 -2.44
CA ALA A 61 -1.90 9.62 -2.17
C ALA A 61 -1.58 8.13 -2.01
N ILE A 62 -0.36 7.73 -2.38
CA ILE A 62 0.11 6.35 -2.29
C ILE A 62 1.49 6.33 -1.64
N VAL A 63 1.65 5.45 -0.66
CA VAL A 63 2.93 5.11 -0.02
C VAL A 63 3.25 3.67 -0.35
N HIS A 64 4.43 3.44 -0.90
CA HIS A 64 5.05 2.14 -1.04
C HIS A 64 6.33 2.12 -0.22
N ALA A 65 6.56 1.04 0.51
CA ALA A 65 7.73 0.90 1.39
C ALA A 65 8.17 -0.57 1.52
N HIS A 66 9.48 -0.75 1.66
CA HIS A 66 10.11 -2.02 2.05
C HIS A 66 10.36 -2.02 3.56
N SER A 67 9.32 -1.80 4.35
CA SER A 67 9.43 -1.76 5.80
C SER A 67 9.71 -3.15 6.37
N THR A 68 10.42 -3.23 7.47
CA THR A 68 11.08 -4.46 7.93
C THR A 68 10.11 -5.63 8.13
N HIS A 69 9.02 -5.41 8.87
CA HIS A 69 8.10 -6.50 9.23
C HIS A 69 7.14 -6.82 8.09
N ALA A 70 6.64 -5.81 7.37
CA ALA A 70 5.81 -6.04 6.18
C ALA A 70 6.58 -6.82 5.11
N THR A 71 7.84 -6.50 4.86
CA THR A 71 8.70 -7.24 3.94
C THR A 71 8.93 -8.68 4.42
N ALA A 72 9.22 -8.88 5.71
CA ALA A 72 9.41 -10.21 6.28
C ALA A 72 8.15 -11.08 6.14
N VAL A 73 6.96 -10.54 6.44
CA VAL A 73 5.69 -11.26 6.27
C VAL A 73 5.40 -11.53 4.80
N SER A 74 5.64 -10.56 3.91
CA SER A 74 5.38 -10.70 2.48
C SER A 74 6.20 -11.82 1.83
N ALA A 75 7.38 -12.16 2.39
CA ALA A 75 8.23 -13.25 1.91
C ALA A 75 7.59 -14.65 2.07
N HIS A 76 6.54 -14.76 2.88
CA HIS A 76 5.78 -16.01 3.03
C HIS A 76 4.66 -16.18 1.99
N ASN A 77 4.39 -15.17 1.16
CA ASN A 77 3.36 -15.19 0.11
C ASN A 77 1.96 -15.55 0.64
N LYS A 78 1.66 -15.11 1.87
CA LYS A 78 0.41 -15.40 2.57
C LYS A 78 -0.26 -14.10 3.03
N ASP A 79 -1.58 -14.10 3.01
CA ASP A 79 -2.38 -13.05 3.62
C ASP A 79 -2.19 -13.05 5.15
N VAL A 80 -2.28 -11.88 5.78
CA VAL A 80 -2.35 -11.78 7.23
C VAL A 80 -3.82 -11.87 7.63
N PRO A 81 -4.23 -12.88 8.41
CA PRO A 81 -5.62 -13.07 8.80
C PRO A 81 -6.06 -12.06 9.87
N ALA A 82 -7.35 -12.06 10.21
CA ALA A 82 -7.93 -11.22 11.25
C ALA A 82 -7.51 -11.68 12.67
N PHE A 83 -6.22 -11.76 12.94
CA PHE A 83 -5.69 -12.08 14.28
C PHE A 83 -5.86 -10.91 15.26
N HIS A 84 -6.04 -9.70 14.74
CA HIS A 84 -6.24 -8.46 15.48
C HIS A 84 -7.23 -7.56 14.72
N TYR A 85 -8.12 -6.87 15.43
CA TYR A 85 -9.18 -6.07 14.80
C TYR A 85 -8.66 -4.92 13.93
N MET A 86 -7.46 -4.39 14.20
CA MET A 86 -6.84 -3.32 13.42
C MET A 86 -6.52 -3.71 11.98
N VAL A 87 -6.53 -5.00 11.62
CA VAL A 87 -6.45 -5.46 10.22
C VAL A 87 -7.54 -4.78 9.36
N ALA A 88 -8.69 -4.43 9.96
CA ALA A 88 -9.76 -3.68 9.29
C ALA A 88 -9.34 -2.32 8.71
N LEU A 89 -8.26 -1.70 9.21
CA LEU A 89 -7.74 -0.44 8.66
C LEU A 89 -7.24 -0.59 7.22
N ALA A 90 -6.78 -1.78 6.85
CA ALA A 90 -6.43 -2.10 5.46
C ALA A 90 -7.67 -2.17 4.53
N GLY A 91 -8.89 -2.08 5.08
CA GLY A 91 -10.15 -2.03 4.33
C GLY A 91 -10.91 -3.35 4.25
N GLY A 92 -10.40 -4.43 4.81
CA GLY A 92 -11.03 -5.75 4.77
C GLY A 92 -10.84 -6.56 6.05
N ASN A 93 -11.25 -7.82 6.03
CA ASN A 93 -11.09 -8.77 7.13
C ASN A 93 -9.75 -9.52 7.10
N ASP A 94 -8.86 -9.14 6.19
CA ASP A 94 -7.49 -9.62 6.08
C ASP A 94 -6.61 -8.55 5.41
N LEU A 95 -5.31 -8.66 5.59
CA LEU A 95 -4.35 -7.91 4.80
C LEU A 95 -3.84 -8.82 3.68
N LYS A 96 -4.25 -8.55 2.45
CA LYS A 96 -3.89 -9.35 1.27
C LYS A 96 -2.41 -9.25 0.95
N CYS A 97 -1.85 -10.35 0.41
CA CYS A 97 -0.53 -10.38 -0.18
C CYS A 97 -0.66 -10.57 -1.69
N ALA A 98 -0.35 -9.54 -2.47
CA ALA A 98 -0.34 -9.60 -3.92
C ALA A 98 0.68 -10.65 -4.41
N LYS A 99 0.35 -11.39 -5.46
CA LYS A 99 1.26 -12.40 -6.05
C LYS A 99 2.57 -11.75 -6.49
N TYR A 100 3.65 -12.50 -6.38
CA TYR A 100 4.95 -12.04 -6.84
C TYR A 100 4.96 -11.79 -8.36
N ALA A 101 5.58 -10.71 -8.75
CA ALA A 101 6.06 -10.43 -10.09
C ALA A 101 7.28 -9.50 -9.99
N THR A 102 8.09 -9.43 -11.04
CA THR A 102 9.27 -8.57 -11.06
C THR A 102 8.89 -7.10 -10.91
N PHE A 103 9.65 -6.35 -10.10
CA PHE A 103 9.41 -4.92 -9.90
C PHE A 103 9.34 -4.14 -11.23
N GLY A 104 8.52 -3.10 -11.28
CA GLY A 104 8.35 -2.24 -12.45
C GLY A 104 7.57 -2.86 -13.62
N THR A 105 7.10 -4.11 -13.52
CA THR A 105 6.31 -4.78 -14.56
C THR A 105 4.82 -4.46 -14.46
N GLN A 106 4.09 -4.62 -15.57
CA GLN A 106 2.63 -4.52 -15.57
C GLN A 106 2.00 -5.67 -14.78
N GLU A 107 2.58 -6.86 -14.83
CA GLU A 107 2.11 -8.01 -14.06
C GLU A 107 2.09 -7.72 -12.55
N LEU A 108 3.13 -7.07 -12.01
CA LEU A 108 3.13 -6.65 -10.61
C LEU A 108 1.99 -5.68 -10.33
N SER A 109 1.78 -4.70 -11.21
CA SER A 109 0.69 -3.74 -11.09
C SER A 109 -0.68 -4.44 -11.05
N ASP A 110 -0.94 -5.36 -11.97
CA ASP A 110 -2.19 -6.12 -12.05
C ASP A 110 -2.44 -6.95 -10.78
N ASN A 111 -1.39 -7.59 -10.25
CA ASN A 111 -1.45 -8.36 -9.00
C ASN A 111 -1.79 -7.47 -7.80
N ILE A 112 -1.21 -6.28 -7.73
CA ILE A 112 -1.49 -5.28 -6.67
C ILE A 112 -2.94 -4.80 -6.77
N ILE A 113 -3.41 -4.41 -7.96
CA ILE A 113 -4.79 -3.98 -8.18
C ILE A 113 -5.78 -5.07 -7.75
N ASN A 114 -5.46 -6.33 -8.05
CA ASN A 114 -6.30 -7.44 -7.62
C ASN A 114 -6.33 -7.61 -6.08
N ALA A 115 -5.20 -7.46 -5.41
CA ALA A 115 -5.10 -7.54 -3.95
C ALA A 115 -5.77 -6.34 -3.25
N LEU A 116 -5.81 -5.17 -3.89
CA LEU A 116 -6.45 -3.96 -3.38
C LEU A 116 -7.97 -3.89 -3.60
N LYS A 117 -8.61 -4.92 -4.19
CA LYS A 117 -10.07 -4.95 -4.32
C LYS A 117 -10.75 -4.84 -2.95
N ASN A 118 -11.52 -3.76 -2.73
CA ASN A 118 -12.16 -3.41 -1.46
C ASN A 118 -11.16 -3.25 -0.29
N ARG A 119 -9.94 -2.82 -0.58
CA ARG A 119 -8.87 -2.60 0.42
C ARG A 119 -8.11 -1.31 0.12
N LYS A 120 -7.49 -0.74 1.17
CA LYS A 120 -6.65 0.47 1.10
C LYS A 120 -5.17 0.17 1.22
N ALA A 121 -4.80 -1.07 1.58
CA ALA A 121 -3.41 -1.52 1.66
C ALA A 121 -3.30 -3.01 1.33
N CYS A 122 -2.13 -3.43 0.85
CA CYS A 122 -1.76 -4.82 0.70
C CYS A 122 -0.25 -5.03 0.86
N LEU A 123 0.14 -6.25 1.17
CA LEU A 123 1.52 -6.73 1.03
C LEU A 123 1.79 -7.08 -0.44
N MET A 124 3.04 -7.06 -0.82
CA MET A 124 3.55 -7.44 -2.13
C MET A 124 4.54 -8.58 -1.91
N SER A 125 4.25 -9.77 -2.41
CA SER A 125 5.08 -10.98 -2.20
C SER A 125 6.56 -10.74 -2.46
N ASN A 126 7.42 -11.08 -1.48
CA ASN A 126 8.88 -10.93 -1.54
C ASN A 126 9.36 -9.50 -1.85
N HIS A 127 8.57 -8.48 -1.47
CA HIS A 127 8.85 -7.11 -1.88
C HIS A 127 8.64 -6.11 -0.73
N GLY A 128 7.43 -5.97 -0.24
CA GLY A 128 7.06 -4.98 0.78
C GLY A 128 5.58 -4.75 0.88
N GLN A 129 5.17 -3.48 0.95
CA GLN A 129 3.78 -3.06 1.10
C GLN A 129 3.43 -1.86 0.24
N VAL A 130 2.14 -1.69 -0.03
CA VAL A 130 1.55 -0.47 -0.59
C VAL A 130 0.29 -0.11 0.18
N ALA A 131 0.12 1.20 0.44
CA ALA A 131 -1.06 1.77 1.07
C ALA A 131 -1.46 3.06 0.35
N PHE A 132 -2.76 3.37 0.33
CA PHE A 132 -3.25 4.65 -0.20
C PHE A 132 -4.24 5.31 0.75
N GLY A 133 -4.42 6.61 0.59
CA GLY A 133 -5.34 7.43 1.40
C GLY A 133 -5.80 8.68 0.67
N ASP A 134 -6.63 9.47 1.36
CA ASP A 134 -7.20 10.71 0.84
C ASP A 134 -6.15 11.83 0.73
N ASN A 135 -5.03 11.70 1.43
CA ASN A 135 -3.87 12.58 1.41
C ASN A 135 -2.62 11.82 1.83
N LEU A 136 -1.45 12.49 1.76
CA LEU A 136 -0.15 11.86 2.05
C LEU A 136 -0.02 11.41 3.51
N GLU A 137 -0.55 12.17 4.44
CA GLU A 137 -0.55 11.85 5.87
C GLU A 137 -1.30 10.56 6.15
N GLN A 138 -2.54 10.44 5.67
CA GLN A 138 -3.36 9.23 5.84
C GLN A 138 -2.75 8.00 5.15
N ALA A 139 -2.19 8.17 3.94
CA ALA A 139 -1.52 7.07 3.25
C ALA A 139 -0.26 6.61 4.02
N PHE A 140 0.48 7.55 4.63
CA PHE A 140 1.66 7.25 5.43
C PHE A 140 1.29 6.60 6.77
N GLU A 141 0.29 7.12 7.48
CA GLU A 141 -0.24 6.52 8.71
C GLU A 141 -0.71 5.07 8.47
N LEU A 142 -1.43 4.84 7.36
CA LEU A 142 -1.86 3.49 7.02
C LEU A 142 -0.67 2.57 6.71
N ALA A 143 0.36 3.06 6.02
CA ALA A 143 1.57 2.29 5.78
C ALA A 143 2.32 1.95 7.08
N GLN A 144 2.36 2.87 8.04
CA GLN A 144 2.93 2.62 9.37
C GLN A 144 2.09 1.58 10.13
N GLU A 145 0.77 1.65 10.03
CA GLU A 145 -0.10 0.68 10.69
C GLU A 145 0.02 -0.72 10.06
N VAL A 146 0.19 -0.83 8.75
CA VAL A 146 0.50 -2.12 8.09
C VAL A 146 1.81 -2.71 8.63
N GLU A 147 2.84 -1.88 8.83
CA GLU A 147 4.10 -2.32 9.44
C GLU A 147 3.88 -2.82 10.89
N ASN A 148 3.09 -2.08 11.69
CA ASN A 148 2.75 -2.46 13.06
C ASN A 148 1.97 -3.78 13.11
N ILE A 149 0.96 -3.95 12.24
CA ILE A 149 0.17 -5.19 12.12
C ILE A 149 1.10 -6.38 11.80
N CYS A 150 2.01 -6.21 10.85
CA CYS A 150 2.97 -7.25 10.50
C CYS A 150 3.91 -7.59 11.66
N HIS A 151 4.41 -6.58 12.40
CA HIS A 151 5.21 -6.79 13.60
C HIS A 151 4.45 -7.55 14.69
N GLN A 152 3.22 -7.16 14.97
CA GLN A 152 2.36 -7.83 15.93
C GLN A 152 2.05 -9.28 15.50
N TYR A 153 1.78 -9.50 14.22
CA TYR A 153 1.53 -10.83 13.67
C TYR A 153 2.72 -11.77 13.83
N ILE A 154 3.93 -11.30 13.49
CA ILE A 154 5.17 -12.07 13.71
C ILE A 154 5.32 -12.47 15.18
N ASN A 155 5.01 -11.57 16.11
CA ASN A 155 5.13 -11.88 17.54
C ASN A 155 4.00 -12.80 18.03
N ALA A 156 2.78 -12.64 17.51
CA ALA A 156 1.66 -13.53 17.84
C ALA A 156 1.94 -14.99 17.45
N ILE A 157 2.42 -15.24 16.24
CA ILE A 157 2.73 -16.60 15.77
C ILE A 157 3.92 -17.25 16.49
N LYS A 158 4.83 -16.47 17.09
CA LYS A 158 5.90 -17.02 17.95
C LYS A 158 5.37 -17.61 19.26
N ILE A 159 4.25 -17.09 19.75
CA ILE A 159 3.60 -17.59 20.99
C ILE A 159 2.80 -18.88 20.69
N GLY A 160 2.28 -18.99 19.47
CA GLY A 160 1.47 -20.09 18.98
C GLY A 160 0.52 -19.64 17.88
N GLU A 161 -0.42 -20.50 17.50
CA GLU A 161 -1.44 -20.15 16.51
C GLU A 161 -2.42 -19.12 17.10
N PRO A 162 -2.53 -17.90 16.51
CA PRO A 162 -3.42 -16.88 17.05
C PRO A 162 -4.89 -17.24 16.78
N LYS A 163 -5.76 -16.89 17.71
CA LYS A 163 -7.20 -16.98 17.51
C LYS A 163 -7.66 -15.92 16.52
N ILE A 164 -8.29 -16.36 15.43
CA ILE A 164 -8.77 -15.50 14.36
C ILE A 164 -10.21 -15.04 14.67
N LEU A 165 -10.47 -13.73 14.48
CA LEU A 165 -11.80 -13.15 14.58
C LEU A 165 -12.67 -13.65 13.44
N SER A 166 -13.94 -13.93 13.73
CA SER A 166 -14.91 -14.35 12.71
C SER A 166 -15.22 -13.22 11.72
N SER A 167 -15.72 -13.57 10.55
CA SER A 167 -16.16 -12.57 9.57
C SER A 167 -17.23 -11.64 10.14
N SER A 168 -18.16 -12.15 10.95
CA SER A 168 -19.22 -11.34 11.59
C SER A 168 -18.66 -10.32 12.59
N GLU A 169 -17.62 -10.69 13.37
CA GLU A 169 -16.93 -9.75 14.26
C GLU A 169 -16.20 -8.65 13.44
N MET A 170 -15.54 -9.05 12.36
CA MET A 170 -14.84 -8.09 11.48
C MET A 170 -15.80 -7.17 10.74
N ASP A 171 -16.99 -7.63 10.33
CA ASP A 171 -18.00 -6.79 9.69
C ASP A 171 -18.46 -5.65 10.61
N VAL A 172 -18.66 -5.94 11.92
CA VAL A 172 -18.97 -4.92 12.92
C VAL A 172 -17.83 -3.89 13.04
N ILE A 173 -16.59 -4.36 13.00
CA ILE A 173 -15.40 -3.49 13.12
C ILE A 173 -15.26 -2.62 11.86
N LEU A 174 -15.42 -3.19 10.67
CA LEU A 174 -15.36 -2.46 9.40
C LEU A 174 -16.39 -1.34 9.34
N GLU A 175 -17.62 -1.58 9.84
CA GLU A 175 -18.64 -0.55 9.92
C GLU A 175 -18.26 0.57 10.93
N LYS A 176 -17.69 0.22 12.07
CA LYS A 176 -17.18 1.20 13.04
C LYS A 176 -16.05 2.05 12.47
N VAL A 177 -15.09 1.44 11.77
CA VAL A 177 -13.96 2.13 11.13
C VAL A 177 -14.45 3.16 10.09
N LYS A 178 -15.46 2.82 9.28
CA LYS A 178 -16.08 3.76 8.33
C LYS A 178 -16.67 4.99 9.01
N ASN A 179 -17.25 4.83 10.18
CA ASN A 179 -17.91 5.89 10.92
C ASN A 179 -16.93 6.72 11.78
N TYR A 180 -15.83 6.10 12.26
CA TYR A 180 -14.82 6.76 13.09
C TYR A 180 -14.08 7.89 12.35
N LYS A 181 -13.93 7.79 11.03
CA LYS A 181 -13.26 8.81 10.19
C LYS A 181 -14.18 9.97 9.76
N LYS A 182 -15.46 9.97 10.19
CA LYS A 182 -16.42 11.02 9.86
C LYS A 182 -16.64 12.03 11.01
N GLY A 183 -15.96 11.88 12.13
CA GLY A 183 -15.88 12.80 13.26
C GLY A 183 -14.52 13.49 13.28
#